data_93392c67f7570da3ce8fd608aa2ef99a
#
_entry.id   93392c67f7570da3ce8fd608aa2ef99a
#
_cell.length_a   1.000
_cell.length_b   1.000
_cell.length_c   1.000
_cell.angle_alpha   90.00
_cell.angle_beta   90.00
_cell.angle_gamma   90.00
#
_symmetry.space_group_name_H-M   'P 1'
#
loop_
_entity.id
_entity.type
_entity.pdbx_description
1 polymer ?
#
loop_
_entity_poly.entity_id
_entity_poly.type
_entity_poly.pdbx_seq_one_letter_code
_entity_poly.pdbx_strand_id
1 'polypeptide(L)'
;MKEITSRLVTNINLPLMIDSTDADKMESGLKSAGGKCIINSTNYEDGNERFDQVLNLALGYGSGLVVGTIDEDGMARNSEKKYKIVKRAINRTRECGLSDYELFFDPLALPISTGIEEDRLNAKETITAISKIRENFPDIHIILGISNISFGLSPLSRINLNSIFLDECIKAGLDSAIIAPNKILPLSKISEETKKLCLDLIYDKRKFEDDICIYDPLVELTKAFQDLSIQDFKKASSENKNLTLEESLKNHIIDGEKIGLEDQLNKALKKYKPLEIINTFLLDGMKVVGDLFGSGQMQLPFVLQSAETMKFAVSILEPYMETVDENISNGKLLIATVKGDVHDIGKNLVDIILTNNGYDVINLGIKQDVSAIIDAQKKHNADCIAMSGLLVKSTAFMKDNLEAFNNENISVPVILGGAALTPKFVNEDCSKIYKGK
;
A
#
# COMPACT_ATOMS: atom_id res chain seq x y z
N MET A 1 -26.17 -5.15 11.37
CA MET A 1 -24.78 -4.85 11.76
C MET A 1 -24.19 -5.92 12.68
N LYS A 2 -24.81 -6.22 13.84
CA LYS A 2 -24.32 -7.20 14.84
C LYS A 2 -23.81 -8.51 14.22
N GLU A 3 -24.65 -9.21 13.45
CA GLU A 3 -24.30 -10.53 12.88
C GLU A 3 -23.14 -10.47 11.91
N ILE A 4 -23.11 -9.45 11.04
CA ILE A 4 -22.03 -9.24 10.06
C ILE A 4 -20.69 -9.02 10.80
N THR A 5 -20.70 -8.10 11.78
CA THR A 5 -19.51 -7.81 12.59
C THR A 5 -19.01 -9.04 13.33
N SER A 6 -19.92 -9.80 13.99
CA SER A 6 -19.56 -11.02 14.71
C SER A 6 -18.94 -12.10 13.81
N ARG A 7 -19.37 -12.21 12.56
CA ARG A 7 -18.78 -13.13 11.57
C ARG A 7 -17.41 -12.65 11.09
N LEU A 8 -17.25 -11.35 10.89
CA LEU A 8 -15.98 -10.79 10.40
C LEU A 8 -14.87 -10.92 11.45
N VAL A 9 -15.11 -10.56 12.71
CA VAL A 9 -14.08 -10.58 13.76
C VAL A 9 -13.53 -11.99 14.07
N THR A 10 -14.26 -13.04 13.70
CA THR A 10 -13.79 -14.43 13.85
C THR A 10 -13.00 -14.93 12.64
N ASN A 11 -13.01 -14.22 11.52
CA ASN A 11 -12.45 -14.69 10.26
C ASN A 11 -11.34 -13.77 9.68
N ILE A 12 -11.19 -12.55 10.21
CA ILE A 12 -10.20 -11.59 9.72
C ILE A 12 -9.45 -10.94 10.90
N ASN A 13 -8.18 -10.63 10.66
CA ASN A 13 -7.30 -9.96 11.64
C ASN A 13 -7.06 -8.47 11.27
N LEU A 14 -7.97 -7.86 10.52
CA LEU A 14 -7.89 -6.47 10.10
C LEU A 14 -8.82 -5.60 10.93
N PRO A 15 -8.48 -4.32 11.18
CA PRO A 15 -9.39 -3.35 11.75
C PRO A 15 -10.69 -3.25 10.95
N LEU A 16 -11.82 -3.08 11.62
CA LEU A 16 -13.11 -2.91 10.98
C LEU A 16 -13.49 -1.44 10.91
N MET A 17 -13.96 -1.02 9.74
CA MET A 17 -14.66 0.25 9.55
C MET A 17 -16.17 -0.03 9.54
N ILE A 18 -16.88 0.49 10.53
CA ILE A 18 -18.32 0.32 10.68
C ILE A 18 -19.02 1.40 9.87
N ASP A 19 -19.58 1.01 8.73
CA ASP A 19 -20.20 1.94 7.77
C ASP A 19 -21.73 1.92 7.91
N SER A 20 -22.30 3.02 8.35
CA SER A 20 -23.75 3.23 8.49
C SER A 20 -24.07 4.71 8.67
N THR A 21 -25.29 5.11 8.28
CA THR A 21 -25.89 6.41 8.61
C THR A 21 -26.70 6.38 9.91
N ASP A 22 -26.88 5.22 10.52
CA ASP A 22 -27.75 4.97 11.69
C ASP A 22 -26.87 4.68 12.93
N ALA A 23 -26.97 5.53 13.96
CA ALA A 23 -26.18 5.43 15.17
C ALA A 23 -26.41 4.13 15.95
N ASP A 24 -27.64 3.61 15.99
CA ASP A 24 -27.96 2.36 16.70
C ASP A 24 -27.29 1.16 15.99
N LYS A 25 -27.23 1.21 14.66
CA LYS A 25 -26.51 0.18 13.88
C LYS A 25 -25.00 0.29 14.07
N MET A 26 -24.45 1.52 14.12
CA MET A 26 -23.03 1.75 14.46
C MET A 26 -22.72 1.17 15.83
N GLU A 27 -23.51 1.52 16.86
CA GLU A 27 -23.33 1.02 18.22
C GLU A 27 -23.44 -0.51 18.29
N SER A 28 -24.41 -1.10 17.59
CA SER A 28 -24.56 -2.55 17.51
C SER A 28 -23.35 -3.26 16.88
N GLY A 29 -22.71 -2.62 15.89
CA GLY A 29 -21.45 -3.07 15.30
C GLY A 29 -20.31 -2.99 16.30
N LEU A 30 -20.13 -1.84 16.93
CA LEU A 30 -19.05 -1.58 17.91
C LEU A 30 -19.12 -2.57 19.10
N LYS A 31 -20.32 -2.83 19.65
CA LYS A 31 -20.55 -3.82 20.72
C LYS A 31 -20.14 -5.24 20.32
N SER A 32 -20.10 -5.55 19.05
CA SER A 32 -19.78 -6.88 18.51
C SER A 32 -18.35 -7.01 18.00
N ALA A 33 -17.62 -5.90 17.92
CA ALA A 33 -16.23 -5.86 17.48
C ALA A 33 -15.28 -6.21 18.61
N GLY A 34 -14.26 -7.02 18.31
CA GLY A 34 -13.27 -7.47 19.29
C GLY A 34 -12.05 -6.55 19.44
N GLY A 35 -12.03 -5.40 18.79
CA GLY A 35 -10.89 -4.48 18.77
C GLY A 35 -11.28 -3.06 18.37
N LYS A 36 -10.26 -2.20 18.21
CA LYS A 36 -10.47 -0.81 17.79
C LYS A 36 -11.07 -0.76 16.39
N CYS A 37 -12.19 -0.05 16.26
CA CYS A 37 -12.89 0.19 15.00
C CYS A 37 -12.77 1.63 14.55
N ILE A 38 -13.20 1.91 13.33
CA ILE A 38 -13.41 3.25 12.79
C ILE A 38 -14.88 3.36 12.45
N ILE A 39 -15.53 4.45 12.87
CA ILE A 39 -16.93 4.75 12.52
C ILE A 39 -16.95 5.54 11.21
N ASN A 40 -17.64 5.05 10.21
CA ASN A 40 -17.87 5.72 8.93
C ASN A 40 -19.38 5.90 8.70
N SER A 41 -19.91 7.10 8.81
CA SER A 41 -19.33 8.38 9.15
C SER A 41 -20.34 9.28 9.89
N THR A 42 -19.87 10.45 10.31
CA THR A 42 -20.75 11.55 10.74
C THR A 42 -20.50 12.79 9.89
N ASN A 43 -21.38 13.75 9.96
CA ASN A 43 -21.30 15.07 9.32
C ASN A 43 -22.22 16.06 10.03
N TYR A 44 -22.38 17.27 9.49
CA TYR A 44 -23.25 18.31 10.04
C TYR A 44 -24.53 18.54 9.23
N GLU A 45 -24.94 17.60 8.36
CA GLU A 45 -26.17 17.73 7.57
C GLU A 45 -27.40 17.95 8.48
N ASP A 46 -27.48 17.17 9.56
CA ASP A 46 -28.54 17.32 10.61
C ASP A 46 -28.03 18.14 11.82
N GLY A 47 -27.03 19.00 11.63
CA GLY A 47 -26.50 19.87 12.65
C GLY A 47 -25.66 19.20 13.72
N ASN A 48 -25.46 19.92 14.85
CA ASN A 48 -24.57 19.48 15.91
C ASN A 48 -25.09 18.27 16.69
N GLU A 49 -26.38 18.12 16.87
CA GLU A 49 -26.99 17.05 17.69
C GLU A 49 -26.60 15.65 17.12
N ARG A 50 -26.78 15.48 15.83
CA ARG A 50 -26.41 14.24 15.17
C ARG A 50 -24.91 14.00 15.17
N PHE A 51 -24.12 15.06 14.95
CA PHE A 51 -22.66 14.98 15.02
C PHE A 51 -22.21 14.50 16.41
N ASP A 52 -22.71 15.12 17.47
CA ASP A 52 -22.37 14.82 18.86
C ASP A 52 -22.82 13.41 19.28
N GLN A 53 -23.95 12.92 18.77
CA GLN A 53 -24.42 11.55 19.01
C GLN A 53 -23.37 10.53 18.55
N VAL A 54 -22.83 10.68 17.34
CA VAL A 54 -21.83 9.74 16.80
C VAL A 54 -20.45 9.97 17.43
N LEU A 55 -20.08 11.22 17.74
CA LEU A 55 -18.86 11.54 18.48
C LEU A 55 -18.84 10.85 19.85
N ASN A 56 -19.99 10.86 20.57
CA ASN A 56 -20.11 10.16 21.86
C ASN A 56 -19.94 8.65 21.72
N LEU A 57 -20.41 8.04 20.62
CA LEU A 57 -20.11 6.63 20.34
C LEU A 57 -18.60 6.40 20.13
N ALA A 58 -17.94 7.27 19.35
CA ALA A 58 -16.50 7.15 19.12
C ALA A 58 -15.73 7.23 20.45
N LEU A 59 -16.03 8.19 21.30
CA LEU A 59 -15.44 8.34 22.64
C LEU A 59 -15.73 7.14 23.55
N GLY A 60 -16.99 6.68 23.59
CA GLY A 60 -17.42 5.59 24.48
C GLY A 60 -16.80 4.23 24.13
N TYR A 61 -16.51 4.00 22.85
CA TYR A 61 -15.92 2.73 22.37
C TYR A 61 -14.43 2.84 21.98
N GLY A 62 -13.82 4.02 22.15
CA GLY A 62 -12.40 4.25 21.77
C GLY A 62 -12.16 4.06 20.27
N SER A 63 -13.12 4.43 19.43
CA SER A 63 -13.06 4.24 17.98
C SER A 63 -12.51 5.47 17.28
N GLY A 64 -11.86 5.28 16.12
CA GLY A 64 -11.65 6.37 15.16
C GLY A 64 -12.96 6.85 14.56
N LEU A 65 -13.01 8.09 14.09
CA LEU A 65 -14.20 8.74 13.56
C LEU A 65 -13.96 9.36 12.19
N VAL A 66 -14.71 8.94 11.19
CA VAL A 66 -14.75 9.60 9.87
C VAL A 66 -15.76 10.74 9.90
N VAL A 67 -15.36 11.91 9.42
CA VAL A 67 -16.19 13.10 9.28
C VAL A 67 -16.25 13.50 7.81
N GLY A 68 -17.43 13.43 7.22
CA GLY A 68 -17.69 13.90 5.86
C GLY A 68 -17.83 15.44 5.80
N THR A 69 -17.36 16.06 4.72
CA THR A 69 -17.47 17.50 4.51
C THR A 69 -18.85 17.92 3.99
N ILE A 70 -19.86 17.64 4.81
CA ILE A 70 -21.27 18.00 4.62
C ILE A 70 -21.71 18.84 5.81
N ASP A 71 -22.39 19.94 5.57
CA ASP A 71 -23.03 20.76 6.59
C ASP A 71 -24.53 20.97 6.30
N GLU A 72 -25.16 21.85 7.03
CA GLU A 72 -26.57 22.16 6.91
C GLU A 72 -26.99 22.71 5.52
N ASP A 73 -26.01 23.21 4.74
CA ASP A 73 -26.20 23.63 3.33
C ASP A 73 -25.98 22.48 2.32
N GLY A 74 -25.62 21.27 2.80
CA GLY A 74 -25.33 20.10 1.99
C GLY A 74 -23.85 19.86 1.74
N MET A 75 -23.53 19.03 0.72
CA MET A 75 -22.16 18.63 0.38
C MET A 75 -21.30 19.82 -0.06
N ALA A 76 -20.14 19.99 0.57
CA ALA A 76 -19.19 21.04 0.20
C ALA A 76 -18.55 20.76 -1.16
N ARG A 77 -18.68 21.71 -2.11
CA ARG A 77 -18.13 21.59 -3.46
C ARG A 77 -16.75 22.22 -3.61
N ASN A 78 -16.46 23.32 -2.92
CA ASN A 78 -15.19 24.02 -3.00
C ASN A 78 -14.28 23.76 -1.79
N SER A 79 -13.00 23.91 -1.98
CA SER A 79 -11.95 23.61 -1.00
C SER A 79 -12.07 24.47 0.27
N GLU A 80 -12.51 25.73 0.13
CA GLU A 80 -12.70 26.62 1.29
C GLU A 80 -13.84 26.16 2.21
N LYS A 81 -14.97 25.74 1.63
CA LYS A 81 -16.09 25.22 2.42
C LYS A 81 -15.73 23.89 3.06
N LYS A 82 -15.05 22.98 2.32
CA LYS A 82 -14.53 21.72 2.86
C LYS A 82 -13.62 22.00 4.08
N TYR A 83 -12.67 22.90 3.94
CA TYR A 83 -11.75 23.26 5.01
C TYR A 83 -12.45 23.87 6.24
N LYS A 84 -13.47 24.73 6.03
CA LYS A 84 -14.27 25.33 7.13
C LYS A 84 -14.98 24.25 7.95
N ILE A 85 -15.57 23.26 7.28
CA ILE A 85 -16.26 22.14 7.96
C ILE A 85 -15.25 21.31 8.75
N VAL A 86 -14.09 21.00 8.16
CA VAL A 86 -13.01 20.29 8.86
C VAL A 86 -12.58 21.04 10.12
N LYS A 87 -12.33 22.34 10.03
CA LYS A 87 -11.95 23.18 11.17
C LYS A 87 -13.01 23.20 12.27
N ARG A 88 -14.32 23.29 11.88
CA ARG A 88 -15.44 23.20 12.82
C ARG A 88 -15.43 21.87 13.57
N ALA A 89 -15.26 20.76 12.84
CA ALA A 89 -15.26 19.42 13.41
C ALA A 89 -14.04 19.19 14.33
N ILE A 90 -12.84 19.60 13.95
CA ILE A 90 -11.63 19.50 14.79
C ILE A 90 -11.81 20.25 16.11
N ASN A 91 -12.32 21.48 16.06
CA ASN A 91 -12.58 22.24 17.30
C ASN A 91 -13.55 21.49 18.21
N ARG A 92 -14.66 20.99 17.65
CA ARG A 92 -15.67 20.26 18.42
C ARG A 92 -15.14 18.95 19.02
N THR A 93 -14.40 18.17 18.25
CA THR A 93 -13.86 16.89 18.71
C THR A 93 -12.79 17.08 19.78
N ARG A 94 -11.93 18.10 19.66
CA ARG A 94 -10.95 18.48 20.69
C ARG A 94 -11.62 18.93 22.00
N GLU A 95 -12.69 19.74 21.94
CA GLU A 95 -13.47 20.13 23.12
C GLU A 95 -14.04 18.91 23.86
N CYS A 96 -14.43 17.88 23.15
CA CYS A 96 -14.96 16.62 23.70
C CYS A 96 -13.86 15.61 24.08
N GLY A 97 -12.59 15.88 23.81
CA GLY A 97 -11.46 15.05 24.20
C GLY A 97 -11.10 13.93 23.23
N LEU A 98 -11.58 13.95 21.99
CA LEU A 98 -11.13 13.02 20.94
C LEU A 98 -9.80 13.53 20.37
N SER A 99 -8.81 12.63 20.27
CA SER A 99 -7.49 12.95 19.73
C SER A 99 -7.52 13.13 18.21
N ASP A 100 -6.70 14.03 17.70
CA ASP A 100 -6.53 14.26 16.26
C ASP A 100 -6.16 12.96 15.50
N TYR A 101 -5.37 12.09 16.10
CA TYR A 101 -4.99 10.77 15.54
C TYR A 101 -6.16 9.78 15.39
N GLU A 102 -7.31 10.08 15.95
CA GLU A 102 -8.53 9.29 15.82
C GLU A 102 -9.48 9.82 14.73
N LEU A 103 -9.13 10.98 14.14
CA LEU A 103 -9.97 11.65 13.17
C LEU A 103 -9.56 11.30 11.74
N PHE A 104 -10.58 10.99 10.94
CA PHE A 104 -10.48 10.80 9.50
C PHE A 104 -11.41 11.80 8.83
N PHE A 105 -10.93 12.61 7.91
CA PHE A 105 -11.78 13.51 7.14
C PHE A 105 -11.98 13.00 5.72
N ASP A 106 -13.24 12.92 5.30
CA ASP A 106 -13.62 12.66 3.91
C ASP A 106 -13.99 13.98 3.23
N PRO A 107 -13.09 14.54 2.40
CA PRO A 107 -13.37 15.76 1.66
C PRO A 107 -14.39 15.56 0.52
N LEU A 108 -14.90 14.37 0.31
CA LEU A 108 -15.84 13.93 -0.71
C LEU A 108 -15.32 14.10 -2.14
N ALA A 109 -15.26 13.00 -2.87
CA ALA A 109 -15.12 13.01 -4.32
C ALA A 109 -16.50 13.13 -4.97
N LEU A 110 -16.74 14.23 -5.65
CA LEU A 110 -17.96 14.45 -6.42
C LEU A 110 -17.67 14.23 -7.91
N PRO A 111 -18.64 13.71 -8.71
CA PRO A 111 -18.42 13.42 -10.13
C PRO A 111 -17.95 14.63 -10.94
N ILE A 112 -17.08 14.40 -11.90
CA ILE A 112 -16.62 15.42 -12.88
C ILE A 112 -17.08 15.11 -14.31
N SER A 113 -17.86 14.03 -14.45
CA SER A 113 -18.32 13.47 -15.74
C SER A 113 -19.78 13.77 -16.05
N THR A 114 -20.44 14.62 -15.25
CA THR A 114 -21.87 14.94 -15.41
C THR A 114 -22.18 15.85 -16.60
N GLY A 115 -21.18 16.56 -17.13
CA GLY A 115 -21.37 17.62 -18.13
C GLY A 115 -21.89 18.94 -17.55
N ILE A 116 -22.20 19.00 -16.26
CA ILE A 116 -22.65 20.21 -15.56
C ILE A 116 -21.43 21.08 -15.27
N GLU A 117 -21.53 22.38 -15.55
CA GLU A 117 -20.43 23.34 -15.41
C GLU A 117 -19.89 23.41 -13.98
N GLU A 118 -20.77 23.41 -13.00
CA GLU A 118 -20.42 23.46 -11.57
C GLU A 118 -19.64 22.24 -11.08
N ASP A 119 -19.76 21.12 -11.79
CA ASP A 119 -19.09 19.85 -11.40
C ASP A 119 -17.67 19.76 -11.95
N ARG A 120 -17.31 20.57 -12.95
CA ARG A 120 -16.02 20.49 -13.67
C ARG A 120 -14.81 20.62 -12.77
N LEU A 121 -14.90 21.43 -11.71
CA LEU A 121 -13.82 21.67 -10.77
C LEU A 121 -13.80 20.74 -9.56
N ASN A 122 -14.78 19.85 -9.40
CA ASN A 122 -14.91 19.01 -8.20
C ASN A 122 -13.63 18.24 -7.85
N ALA A 123 -12.92 17.69 -8.84
CA ALA A 123 -11.66 16.97 -8.62
C ALA A 123 -10.56 17.89 -8.08
N LYS A 124 -10.33 19.01 -8.76
CA LYS A 124 -9.33 20.02 -8.37
C LYS A 124 -9.60 20.57 -6.98
N GLU A 125 -10.87 20.89 -6.68
CA GLU A 125 -11.29 21.39 -5.37
C GLU A 125 -11.05 20.34 -4.25
N THR A 126 -11.27 19.07 -4.54
CA THR A 126 -10.99 17.98 -3.58
C THR A 126 -9.49 17.84 -3.34
N ILE A 127 -8.66 17.82 -4.38
CA ILE A 127 -7.19 17.77 -4.26
C ILE A 127 -6.66 18.98 -3.47
N THR A 128 -7.16 20.18 -3.78
CA THR A 128 -6.80 21.42 -3.09
C THR A 128 -7.18 21.36 -1.60
N ALA A 129 -8.38 20.84 -1.29
CA ALA A 129 -8.81 20.65 0.09
C ALA A 129 -7.90 19.67 0.85
N ILE A 130 -7.52 18.55 0.24
CA ILE A 130 -6.59 17.58 0.83
C ILE A 130 -5.27 18.25 1.20
N SER A 131 -4.64 18.98 0.27
CA SER A 131 -3.38 19.69 0.54
C SER A 131 -3.54 20.69 1.69
N LYS A 132 -4.59 21.50 1.65
CA LYS A 132 -4.85 22.52 2.67
C LYS A 132 -5.12 21.93 4.06
N ILE A 133 -5.85 20.82 4.13
CA ILE A 133 -6.11 20.08 5.38
C ILE A 133 -4.80 19.52 5.92
N ARG A 134 -4.01 18.85 5.09
CA ARG A 134 -2.74 18.23 5.47
C ARG A 134 -1.72 19.25 5.99
N GLU A 135 -1.61 20.40 5.34
CA GLU A 135 -0.70 21.48 5.74
C GLU A 135 -1.04 22.06 7.12
N ASN A 136 -2.34 22.18 7.45
CA ASN A 136 -2.79 22.82 8.69
C ASN A 136 -3.02 21.84 9.84
N PHE A 137 -3.27 20.56 9.55
CA PHE A 137 -3.59 19.52 10.52
C PHE A 137 -2.83 18.22 10.17
N PRO A 138 -1.52 18.15 10.42
CA PRO A 138 -0.68 17.02 9.99
C PRO A 138 -1.02 15.70 10.69
N ASP A 139 -1.60 15.76 11.88
CA ASP A 139 -1.84 14.59 12.75
C ASP A 139 -3.19 13.89 12.48
N ILE A 140 -4.07 14.49 11.68
CA ILE A 140 -5.33 13.86 11.29
C ILE A 140 -5.14 12.96 10.06
N HIS A 141 -6.09 12.05 9.87
CA HIS A 141 -6.15 11.20 8.67
C HIS A 141 -7.12 11.79 7.64
N ILE A 142 -6.79 11.58 6.36
CA ILE A 142 -7.65 11.96 5.24
C ILE A 142 -8.02 10.71 4.47
N ILE A 143 -9.32 10.45 4.36
CA ILE A 143 -9.89 9.29 3.65
C ILE A 143 -10.75 9.78 2.50
N LEU A 144 -10.79 9.04 1.38
CA LEU A 144 -11.58 9.42 0.22
C LEU A 144 -12.19 8.22 -0.50
N GLY A 145 -13.48 8.29 -0.81
CA GLY A 145 -14.15 7.37 -1.71
C GLY A 145 -13.84 7.69 -3.17
N ILE A 146 -12.78 7.11 -3.73
CA ILE A 146 -12.22 7.48 -5.04
C ILE A 146 -13.20 7.31 -6.20
N SER A 147 -13.99 6.23 -6.21
CA SER A 147 -14.78 5.85 -7.39
C SER A 147 -15.92 6.81 -7.76
N ASN A 148 -16.29 7.72 -6.86
CA ASN A 148 -17.34 8.70 -7.09
C ASN A 148 -16.95 9.71 -8.19
N ILE A 149 -15.67 10.06 -8.30
CA ILE A 149 -15.17 11.04 -9.27
C ILE A 149 -15.54 10.70 -10.72
N SER A 150 -15.61 9.41 -11.02
CA SER A 150 -15.82 8.86 -12.37
C SER A 150 -17.25 8.33 -12.60
N PHE A 151 -18.19 8.64 -11.71
CA PHE A 151 -19.55 8.14 -11.82
C PHE A 151 -20.16 8.54 -13.17
N GLY A 152 -20.78 7.56 -13.87
CA GLY A 152 -21.40 7.77 -15.19
C GLY A 152 -20.46 7.48 -16.39
N LEU A 153 -19.14 7.30 -16.20
CA LEU A 153 -18.23 6.90 -17.27
C LEU A 153 -18.25 5.40 -17.55
N SER A 154 -17.73 5.01 -18.72
CA SER A 154 -17.50 3.61 -19.07
C SER A 154 -16.55 2.92 -18.07
N PRO A 155 -16.65 1.60 -17.88
CA PRO A 155 -15.80 0.89 -16.90
C PRO A 155 -14.30 1.11 -17.10
N LEU A 156 -13.81 1.19 -18.34
CA LEU A 156 -12.40 1.43 -18.65
C LEU A 156 -11.98 2.87 -18.36
N SER A 157 -12.81 3.85 -18.75
CA SER A 157 -12.57 5.26 -18.40
C SER A 157 -12.51 5.42 -16.87
N ARG A 158 -13.40 4.74 -16.13
CA ARG A 158 -13.41 4.77 -14.67
C ARG A 158 -12.14 4.21 -14.05
N ILE A 159 -11.66 3.07 -14.52
CA ILE A 159 -10.43 2.44 -14.01
C ILE A 159 -9.24 3.41 -14.19
N ASN A 160 -9.08 3.98 -15.38
CA ASN A 160 -7.99 4.90 -15.67
C ASN A 160 -8.11 6.21 -14.87
N LEU A 161 -9.28 6.86 -14.89
CA LEU A 161 -9.50 8.11 -14.17
C LEU A 161 -9.33 7.95 -12.65
N ASN A 162 -9.89 6.88 -12.07
CA ASN A 162 -9.75 6.60 -10.63
C ASN A 162 -8.29 6.39 -10.23
N SER A 163 -7.51 5.71 -11.08
CA SER A 163 -6.09 5.42 -10.79
C SER A 163 -5.26 6.72 -10.80
N ILE A 164 -5.47 7.59 -11.77
CA ILE A 164 -4.78 8.89 -11.87
C ILE A 164 -5.24 9.83 -10.75
N PHE A 165 -6.55 9.88 -10.47
CA PHE A 165 -7.08 10.73 -9.41
C PHE A 165 -6.58 10.30 -8.03
N LEU A 166 -6.50 8.99 -7.76
CA LEU A 166 -5.92 8.46 -6.53
C LEU A 166 -4.47 8.91 -6.37
N ASP A 167 -3.66 8.84 -7.42
CA ASP A 167 -2.27 9.27 -7.41
C ASP A 167 -2.12 10.77 -7.10
N GLU A 168 -2.93 11.62 -7.75
CA GLU A 168 -2.94 13.07 -7.48
C GLU A 168 -3.38 13.38 -6.03
N CYS A 169 -4.36 12.63 -5.49
CA CYS A 169 -4.77 12.76 -4.11
C CYS A 169 -3.66 12.33 -3.12
N ILE A 170 -2.94 11.24 -3.41
CA ILE A 170 -1.80 10.78 -2.59
C ILE A 170 -0.70 11.85 -2.57
N LYS A 171 -0.35 12.42 -3.73
CA LYS A 171 0.60 13.53 -3.82
C LYS A 171 0.18 14.76 -3.01
N ALA A 172 -1.14 15.00 -2.91
CA ALA A 172 -1.71 16.08 -2.10
C ALA A 172 -1.73 15.79 -0.60
N GLY A 173 -1.48 14.54 -0.16
CA GLY A 173 -1.43 14.14 1.24
C GLY A 173 -2.56 13.23 1.72
N LEU A 174 -3.30 12.60 0.81
CA LEU A 174 -4.26 11.53 1.14
C LEU A 174 -3.51 10.33 1.73
N ASP A 175 -3.98 9.78 2.84
CA ASP A 175 -3.37 8.61 3.50
C ASP A 175 -4.28 7.38 3.56
N SER A 176 -5.57 7.54 3.24
CA SER A 176 -6.53 6.44 3.23
C SER A 176 -7.48 6.56 2.05
N ALA A 177 -7.90 5.44 1.47
CA ALA A 177 -8.85 5.44 0.35
C ALA A 177 -9.83 4.26 0.42
N ILE A 178 -11.09 4.51 0.09
CA ILE A 178 -12.10 3.48 -0.13
C ILE A 178 -12.11 3.16 -1.62
N ILE A 179 -11.59 2.00 -1.97
CA ILE A 179 -11.40 1.54 -3.35
C ILE A 179 -11.73 0.07 -3.52
N ALA A 180 -11.98 -0.35 -4.76
CA ALA A 180 -11.90 -1.76 -5.16
C ALA A 180 -10.50 -1.99 -5.76
N PRO A 181 -9.57 -2.69 -5.07
CA PRO A 181 -8.17 -2.79 -5.50
C PRO A 181 -8.00 -3.33 -6.92
N ASN A 182 -8.86 -4.26 -7.34
CA ASN A 182 -8.86 -4.83 -8.69
C ASN A 182 -9.36 -3.87 -9.79
N LYS A 183 -9.77 -2.66 -9.43
CA LYS A 183 -10.21 -1.59 -10.35
C LYS A 183 -9.29 -0.37 -10.32
N ILE A 184 -8.10 -0.52 -9.77
CA ILE A 184 -7.04 0.48 -9.78
C ILE A 184 -5.85 -0.11 -10.52
N LEU A 185 -5.22 0.67 -11.38
CA LEU A 185 -4.05 0.28 -12.16
C LEU A 185 -2.80 0.99 -11.64
N PRO A 186 -1.64 0.32 -11.63
CA PRO A 186 -0.36 1.01 -11.53
C PRO A 186 -0.21 2.02 -12.66
N LEU A 187 0.38 3.18 -12.39
CA LEU A 187 0.55 4.23 -13.41
C LEU A 187 1.37 3.76 -14.62
N SER A 188 2.31 2.83 -14.41
CA SER A 188 3.12 2.23 -15.48
C SER A 188 2.30 1.45 -16.53
N LYS A 189 1.07 1.04 -16.18
CA LYS A 189 0.13 0.37 -17.12
C LYS A 189 -0.80 1.32 -17.85
N ILE A 190 -0.74 2.61 -17.57
CA ILE A 190 -1.57 3.63 -18.21
C ILE A 190 -0.69 4.38 -19.21
N SER A 191 -1.13 4.47 -20.47
CA SER A 191 -0.38 5.19 -21.51
C SER A 191 -0.26 6.68 -21.18
N GLU A 192 0.82 7.33 -21.62
CA GLU A 192 1.04 8.77 -21.39
C GLU A 192 -0.08 9.63 -21.99
N GLU A 193 -0.65 9.20 -23.10
CA GLU A 193 -1.80 9.87 -23.71
C GLU A 193 -3.04 9.81 -22.80
N THR A 194 -3.36 8.63 -22.28
CA THR A 194 -4.48 8.45 -21.33
C THR A 194 -4.24 9.20 -20.03
N LYS A 195 -2.99 9.19 -19.50
CA LYS A 195 -2.63 9.99 -18.31
C LYS A 195 -2.91 11.45 -18.54
N LYS A 196 -2.48 11.99 -19.69
CA LYS A 196 -2.70 13.38 -20.04
C LYS A 196 -4.18 13.73 -20.12
N LEU A 197 -5.01 12.89 -20.80
CA LEU A 197 -6.46 13.10 -20.88
C LEU A 197 -7.12 13.11 -19.50
N CYS A 198 -6.76 12.15 -18.63
CA CYS A 198 -7.28 12.11 -17.26
C CYS A 198 -6.85 13.33 -16.43
N LEU A 199 -5.59 13.77 -16.53
CA LEU A 199 -5.11 14.97 -15.84
C LEU A 199 -5.78 16.23 -16.37
N ASP A 200 -5.98 16.32 -17.69
CA ASP A 200 -6.68 17.46 -18.30
C ASP A 200 -8.14 17.52 -17.83
N LEU A 201 -8.79 16.35 -17.61
CA LEU A 201 -10.14 16.29 -17.05
C LEU A 201 -10.17 16.63 -15.55
N ILE A 202 -9.23 16.11 -14.74
CA ILE A 202 -9.13 16.38 -13.30
C ILE A 202 -8.94 17.88 -13.02
N TYR A 203 -8.15 18.55 -13.84
CA TYR A 203 -7.82 19.97 -13.69
C TYR A 203 -8.62 20.90 -14.60
N ASP A 204 -9.65 20.39 -15.30
CA ASP A 204 -10.53 21.12 -16.22
C ASP A 204 -9.75 21.98 -17.23
N LYS A 205 -8.83 21.38 -17.96
CA LYS A 205 -8.01 22.08 -18.96
C LYS A 205 -8.71 22.17 -20.32
N ARG A 206 -9.99 22.59 -20.33
CA ARG A 206 -10.71 22.89 -21.56
C ARG A 206 -10.06 24.06 -22.30
N LYS A 207 -10.21 24.09 -23.65
CA LYS A 207 -9.74 25.18 -24.47
C LYS A 207 -10.91 25.82 -25.22
N PHE A 208 -10.89 27.13 -25.30
CA PHE A 208 -11.93 27.94 -25.95
C PHE A 208 -11.32 28.84 -27.00
N GLU A 209 -12.02 29.01 -28.12
CA GLU A 209 -11.78 30.06 -29.13
C GLU A 209 -13.11 30.76 -29.38
N ASP A 210 -13.14 32.09 -29.27
CA ASP A 210 -14.34 32.92 -29.41
C ASP A 210 -15.56 32.35 -28.66
N ASP A 211 -15.40 31.98 -27.37
CA ASP A 211 -16.40 31.37 -26.50
C ASP A 211 -16.88 29.94 -26.92
N ILE A 212 -16.31 29.38 -27.98
CA ILE A 212 -16.57 28.00 -28.42
C ILE A 212 -15.57 27.08 -27.81
N CYS A 213 -16.03 26.04 -27.11
CA CYS A 213 -15.15 24.99 -26.57
C CYS A 213 -14.62 24.12 -27.71
N ILE A 214 -13.33 24.31 -28.04
CA ILE A 214 -12.62 23.55 -29.09
C ILE A 214 -11.94 22.28 -28.57
N TYR A 215 -11.76 22.15 -27.26
CA TYR A 215 -11.22 20.96 -26.60
C TYR A 215 -11.89 20.76 -25.26
N ASP A 216 -12.57 19.63 -25.10
CA ASP A 216 -13.16 19.17 -23.83
C ASP A 216 -12.57 17.79 -23.47
N PRO A 217 -11.75 17.70 -22.40
CA PRO A 217 -11.13 16.44 -22.01
C PRO A 217 -12.13 15.35 -21.63
N LEU A 218 -13.36 15.69 -21.21
CA LEU A 218 -14.42 14.70 -20.95
C LEU A 218 -14.88 14.03 -22.26
N VAL A 219 -15.06 14.82 -23.31
CA VAL A 219 -15.45 14.31 -24.63
C VAL A 219 -14.34 13.45 -25.20
N GLU A 220 -13.09 13.90 -25.12
CA GLU A 220 -11.95 13.15 -25.65
C GLU A 220 -11.70 11.84 -24.88
N LEU A 221 -11.80 11.85 -23.54
CA LEU A 221 -11.70 10.64 -22.73
C LEU A 221 -12.83 9.66 -23.06
N THR A 222 -14.06 10.15 -23.27
CA THR A 222 -15.20 9.30 -23.62
C THR A 222 -14.99 8.65 -24.97
N LYS A 223 -14.55 9.42 -25.99
CA LYS A 223 -14.23 8.90 -27.33
C LYS A 223 -13.13 7.83 -27.29
N ALA A 224 -12.06 8.08 -26.53
CA ALA A 224 -10.92 7.17 -26.45
C ALA A 224 -11.30 5.76 -25.94
N PHE A 225 -12.39 5.66 -25.17
CA PHE A 225 -12.85 4.39 -24.58
C PHE A 225 -14.25 3.94 -25.04
N GLN A 226 -14.85 4.61 -26.03
CA GLN A 226 -16.23 4.35 -26.44
C GLN A 226 -16.44 2.95 -26.99
N ASP A 227 -15.49 2.42 -27.78
CA ASP A 227 -15.59 1.14 -28.49
C ASP A 227 -14.81 0.02 -27.81
N LEU A 228 -14.20 0.28 -26.62
CA LEU A 228 -13.36 -0.68 -25.93
C LEU A 228 -14.14 -1.40 -24.82
N SER A 229 -14.17 -2.73 -24.86
CA SER A 229 -14.67 -3.55 -23.75
C SER A 229 -13.55 -3.89 -22.75
N ILE A 230 -13.93 -4.25 -21.50
CA ILE A 230 -12.97 -4.78 -20.52
C ILE A 230 -12.26 -6.04 -21.04
N GLN A 231 -12.96 -6.84 -21.86
CA GLN A 231 -12.37 -8.03 -22.47
C GLN A 231 -11.34 -7.67 -23.54
N ASP A 232 -11.57 -6.62 -24.32
CA ASP A 232 -10.62 -6.13 -25.31
C ASP A 232 -9.39 -5.52 -24.63
N PHE A 233 -9.56 -4.79 -23.52
CA PHE A 233 -8.45 -4.26 -22.74
C PHE A 233 -7.63 -5.40 -22.08
N LYS A 234 -8.28 -6.42 -21.51
CA LYS A 234 -7.59 -7.62 -21.03
C LYS A 234 -6.90 -8.39 -22.13
N LYS A 235 -7.49 -8.49 -23.31
CA LYS A 235 -6.88 -9.07 -24.51
C LYS A 235 -5.71 -8.22 -25.00
N ALA A 236 -5.85 -6.91 -25.15
CA ALA A 236 -4.78 -6.03 -25.57
C ALA A 236 -3.61 -6.01 -24.56
N SER A 237 -3.88 -6.12 -23.27
CA SER A 237 -2.84 -6.31 -22.24
C SER A 237 -2.26 -7.74 -22.24
N SER A 238 -2.98 -8.75 -22.74
CA SER A 238 -2.52 -10.14 -22.89
C SER A 238 -2.03 -10.47 -24.31
N GLU A 239 -2.48 -9.74 -25.35
CA GLU A 239 -2.07 -9.91 -26.75
C GLU A 239 -0.78 -9.19 -27.11
N ASN A 240 -0.23 -8.38 -26.21
CA ASN A 240 1.14 -7.93 -26.36
C ASN A 240 2.05 -9.12 -26.08
N LYS A 241 2.32 -9.85 -27.17
CA LYS A 241 3.49 -10.68 -27.38
C LYS A 241 3.23 -12.19 -27.30
N ASN A 242 3.81 -12.83 -28.24
CA ASN A 242 4.51 -14.09 -28.10
C ASN A 242 5.60 -13.94 -26.99
N LEU A 243 5.17 -13.76 -25.72
CA LEU A 243 6.07 -13.71 -24.59
C LEU A 243 6.72 -15.08 -24.46
N THR A 244 8.04 -15.10 -24.29
CA THR A 244 8.71 -16.31 -23.87
C THR A 244 8.22 -16.74 -22.49
N LEU A 245 8.45 -17.98 -22.13
CA LEU A 245 8.07 -18.51 -20.82
C LEU A 245 8.72 -17.68 -19.69
N GLU A 246 9.95 -17.27 -19.90
CA GLU A 246 10.78 -16.48 -18.98
C GLU A 246 10.20 -15.08 -18.77
N GLU A 247 9.82 -14.40 -19.86
CA GLU A 247 9.15 -13.10 -19.81
C GLU A 247 7.76 -13.19 -19.16
N SER A 248 7.04 -14.28 -19.41
CA SER A 248 5.74 -14.52 -18.77
C SER A 248 5.87 -14.64 -17.26
N LEU A 249 6.83 -15.40 -16.75
CA LEU A 249 7.11 -15.55 -15.31
C LEU A 249 7.48 -14.22 -14.67
N LYS A 250 8.37 -13.45 -15.32
CA LYS A 250 8.75 -12.11 -14.88
C LYS A 250 7.53 -11.19 -14.76
N ASN A 251 6.66 -11.20 -15.78
CA ASN A 251 5.47 -10.35 -15.81
C ASN A 251 4.44 -10.75 -14.73
N HIS A 252 4.28 -12.03 -14.41
CA HIS A 252 3.43 -12.47 -13.29
C HIS A 252 3.85 -11.80 -11.98
N ILE A 253 5.17 -11.67 -11.74
CA ILE A 253 5.67 -10.98 -10.55
C ILE A 253 5.43 -9.47 -10.63
N ILE A 254 5.77 -8.82 -11.76
CA ILE A 254 5.59 -7.37 -11.94
C ILE A 254 4.12 -6.99 -11.78
N ASP A 255 3.22 -7.80 -12.33
CA ASP A 255 1.78 -7.57 -12.34
C ASP A 255 1.09 -8.01 -11.04
N GLY A 256 1.79 -8.77 -10.19
CA GLY A 256 1.21 -9.37 -8.99
C GLY A 256 0.12 -10.40 -9.29
N GLU A 257 0.15 -11.04 -10.48
CA GLU A 257 -0.91 -11.93 -10.96
C GLU A 257 -0.59 -13.39 -10.62
N LYS A 258 -1.43 -14.03 -9.81
CA LYS A 258 -1.27 -15.44 -9.42
C LYS A 258 -1.96 -16.41 -10.39
N ILE A 259 -2.98 -15.93 -11.13
CA ILE A 259 -3.77 -16.78 -12.03
C ILE A 259 -2.90 -17.25 -13.20
N GLY A 260 -2.79 -18.56 -13.38
CA GLY A 260 -1.96 -19.17 -14.42
C GLY A 260 -0.47 -19.29 -14.11
N LEU A 261 0.01 -18.70 -13.00
CA LEU A 261 1.42 -18.75 -12.61
C LEU A 261 1.90 -20.18 -12.33
N GLU A 262 1.10 -20.99 -11.65
CA GLU A 262 1.41 -22.40 -11.37
C GLU A 262 1.64 -23.21 -12.65
N ASP A 263 0.78 -23.04 -13.65
CA ASP A 263 0.95 -23.70 -14.96
C ASP A 263 2.23 -23.27 -15.68
N GLN A 264 2.60 -21.99 -15.56
CA GLN A 264 3.83 -21.45 -16.14
C GLN A 264 5.06 -21.98 -15.40
N LEU A 265 5.02 -22.04 -14.07
CA LEU A 265 6.10 -22.62 -13.25
C LEU A 265 6.29 -24.12 -13.55
N ASN A 266 5.21 -24.89 -13.68
CA ASN A 266 5.26 -26.30 -14.05
C ASN A 266 5.84 -26.52 -15.47
N LYS A 267 5.63 -25.58 -16.40
CA LYS A 267 6.30 -25.60 -17.71
C LYS A 267 7.77 -25.24 -17.59
N ALA A 268 8.12 -24.27 -16.73
CA ALA A 268 9.48 -23.85 -16.50
C ALA A 268 10.34 -24.94 -15.85
N LEU A 269 9.77 -25.69 -14.89
CA LEU A 269 10.43 -26.83 -14.24
C LEU A 269 10.85 -27.95 -15.21
N LYS A 270 10.26 -28.02 -16.42
CA LYS A 270 10.69 -28.96 -17.46
C LYS A 270 11.96 -28.52 -18.20
N LYS A 271 12.35 -27.25 -18.07
CA LYS A 271 13.48 -26.65 -18.80
C LYS A 271 14.59 -26.13 -17.88
N TYR A 272 14.24 -25.70 -16.68
CA TYR A 272 15.11 -24.98 -15.77
C TYR A 272 15.06 -25.61 -14.37
N LYS A 273 16.15 -25.48 -13.60
CA LYS A 273 16.15 -25.84 -12.19
C LYS A 273 15.34 -24.83 -11.37
N PRO A 274 14.70 -25.24 -10.26
CA PRO A 274 13.90 -24.32 -9.42
C PRO A 274 14.65 -23.04 -9.01
N LEU A 275 15.90 -23.17 -8.57
CA LEU A 275 16.75 -22.03 -8.19
C LEU A 275 17.04 -21.07 -9.35
N GLU A 276 17.22 -21.59 -10.56
CA GLU A 276 17.42 -20.78 -11.75
C GLU A 276 16.16 -19.97 -12.07
N ILE A 277 14.96 -20.58 -11.95
CA ILE A 277 13.68 -19.89 -12.12
C ILE A 277 13.57 -18.73 -11.13
N ILE A 278 13.87 -18.96 -9.85
CA ILE A 278 13.82 -17.93 -8.82
C ILE A 278 14.83 -16.82 -9.09
N ASN A 279 16.10 -17.18 -9.26
CA ASN A 279 17.20 -16.22 -9.29
C ASN A 279 17.25 -15.41 -10.60
N THR A 280 16.83 -16.00 -11.73
CA THR A 280 16.97 -15.36 -13.03
C THR A 280 15.65 -14.68 -13.47
N PHE A 281 14.49 -15.31 -13.23
CA PHE A 281 13.23 -14.79 -13.78
C PHE A 281 12.40 -14.08 -12.73
N LEU A 282 12.17 -14.69 -11.56
CA LEU A 282 11.29 -14.12 -10.56
C LEU A 282 11.93 -12.94 -9.83
N LEU A 283 13.21 -13.04 -9.45
CA LEU A 283 13.95 -11.93 -8.81
C LEU A 283 14.14 -10.75 -9.76
N ASP A 284 14.34 -10.99 -11.05
CA ASP A 284 14.42 -9.92 -12.04
C ASP A 284 13.07 -9.17 -12.16
N GLY A 285 11.93 -9.89 -12.02
CA GLY A 285 10.62 -9.29 -11.88
C GLY A 285 10.51 -8.39 -10.66
N MET A 286 10.95 -8.86 -9.49
CA MET A 286 10.95 -8.06 -8.26
C MET A 286 11.87 -6.84 -8.33
N LYS A 287 12.99 -6.92 -9.05
CA LYS A 287 13.86 -5.77 -9.29
C LYS A 287 13.13 -4.67 -10.06
N VAL A 288 12.41 -5.04 -11.13
CA VAL A 288 11.58 -4.09 -11.89
C VAL A 288 10.50 -3.46 -10.99
N VAL A 289 9.85 -4.24 -10.12
CA VAL A 289 8.90 -3.72 -9.13
C VAL A 289 9.55 -2.67 -8.21
N GLY A 290 10.77 -2.95 -7.74
CA GLY A 290 11.56 -2.02 -6.92
C GLY A 290 11.89 -0.72 -7.66
N ASP A 291 12.30 -0.79 -8.93
CA ASP A 291 12.59 0.38 -9.77
C ASP A 291 11.33 1.21 -10.03
N LEU A 292 10.20 0.57 -10.33
CA LEU A 292 8.90 1.23 -10.53
C LEU A 292 8.41 1.92 -9.24
N PHE A 293 8.60 1.28 -8.08
CA PHE A 293 8.27 1.88 -6.79
C PHE A 293 9.18 3.06 -6.47
N GLY A 294 10.49 2.92 -6.65
CA GLY A 294 11.47 3.98 -6.41
C GLY A 294 11.28 5.20 -7.30
N SER A 295 10.76 5.01 -8.52
CA SER A 295 10.43 6.11 -9.46
C SER A 295 9.01 6.68 -9.27
N GLY A 296 8.22 6.18 -8.30
CA GLY A 296 6.85 6.62 -8.07
C GLY A 296 5.83 6.13 -9.11
N GLN A 297 6.22 5.22 -9.99
CA GLN A 297 5.32 4.67 -11.03
C GLN A 297 4.48 3.48 -10.55
N MET A 298 4.76 2.97 -9.35
CA MET A 298 4.00 1.91 -8.70
C MET A 298 3.78 2.27 -7.23
N GLN A 299 2.53 2.22 -6.76
CA GLN A 299 2.19 2.46 -5.37
C GLN A 299 2.41 1.21 -4.50
N LEU A 300 2.59 1.40 -3.19
CA LEU A 300 2.88 0.35 -2.21
C LEU A 300 1.94 -0.88 -2.27
N PRO A 301 0.61 -0.76 -2.43
CA PRO A 301 -0.28 -1.93 -2.51
C PRO A 301 0.09 -2.90 -3.62
N PHE A 302 0.55 -2.41 -4.78
CA PHE A 302 0.97 -3.26 -5.90
C PHE A 302 2.31 -3.94 -5.62
N VAL A 303 3.22 -3.26 -4.92
CA VAL A 303 4.48 -3.88 -4.46
C VAL A 303 4.19 -5.05 -3.52
N LEU A 304 3.25 -4.87 -2.58
CA LEU A 304 2.82 -5.94 -1.67
C LEU A 304 2.17 -7.11 -2.43
N GLN A 305 1.36 -6.82 -3.44
CA GLN A 305 0.76 -7.84 -4.31
C GLN A 305 1.83 -8.62 -5.09
N SER A 306 2.84 -7.95 -5.63
CA SER A 306 3.99 -8.58 -6.30
C SER A 306 4.79 -9.46 -5.33
N ALA A 307 5.05 -8.99 -4.10
CA ALA A 307 5.73 -9.76 -3.06
C ALA A 307 4.95 -11.02 -2.65
N GLU A 308 3.62 -10.92 -2.51
CA GLU A 308 2.75 -12.08 -2.25
C GLU A 308 2.72 -13.07 -3.42
N THR A 309 2.81 -12.59 -4.67
CA THR A 309 2.92 -13.44 -5.85
C THR A 309 4.27 -14.14 -5.91
N MET A 310 5.35 -13.45 -5.56
CA MET A 310 6.70 -14.04 -5.42
C MET A 310 6.70 -15.15 -4.37
N LYS A 311 6.14 -14.89 -3.19
CA LYS A 311 6.01 -15.90 -2.11
C LYS A 311 5.22 -17.13 -2.56
N PHE A 312 4.11 -16.92 -3.27
CA PHE A 312 3.32 -18.00 -3.85
C PHE A 312 4.13 -18.80 -4.88
N ALA A 313 4.86 -18.15 -5.79
CA ALA A 313 5.73 -18.84 -6.75
C ALA A 313 6.79 -19.70 -6.08
N VAL A 314 7.48 -19.15 -5.06
CA VAL A 314 8.49 -19.90 -4.29
C VAL A 314 7.89 -21.10 -3.59
N SER A 315 6.71 -21.00 -2.98
CA SER A 315 6.04 -22.13 -2.32
C SER A 315 5.68 -23.28 -3.29
N ILE A 316 5.46 -22.97 -4.57
CA ILE A 316 5.24 -24.00 -5.60
C ILE A 316 6.58 -24.68 -6.00
N LEU A 317 7.67 -23.91 -6.05
CA LEU A 317 8.99 -24.42 -6.46
C LEU A 317 9.71 -25.18 -5.34
N GLU A 318 9.44 -24.84 -4.08
CA GLU A 318 10.10 -25.41 -2.90
C GLU A 318 10.12 -26.95 -2.86
N PRO A 319 9.02 -27.68 -3.17
CA PRO A 319 9.05 -29.14 -3.18
C PRO A 319 9.95 -29.78 -4.24
N TYR A 320 10.31 -29.00 -5.26
CA TYR A 320 11.19 -29.44 -6.36
C TYR A 320 12.65 -29.05 -6.16
N MET A 321 12.96 -28.33 -5.09
CA MET A 321 14.34 -27.98 -4.73
C MET A 321 15.00 -29.24 -4.15
N GLU A 322 16.18 -29.58 -4.67
CA GLU A 322 16.95 -30.66 -4.10
C GLU A 322 17.35 -30.29 -2.67
N THR A 323 16.94 -31.10 -1.69
CA THR A 323 17.52 -31.02 -0.34
C THR A 323 18.98 -31.40 -0.48
N VAL A 324 19.88 -30.45 -0.25
CA VAL A 324 21.32 -30.74 -0.18
C VAL A 324 21.52 -31.73 0.96
N ASP A 325 22.28 -32.80 0.71
CA ASP A 325 22.63 -33.80 1.72
C ASP A 325 23.07 -33.10 3.02
N GLU A 326 22.48 -33.48 4.15
CA GLU A 326 22.67 -32.87 5.47
C GLU A 326 24.13 -32.82 5.95
N ASN A 327 25.07 -33.37 5.17
CA ASN A 327 26.47 -33.53 5.55
C ASN A 327 27.43 -32.52 4.93
N ILE A 328 27.00 -31.60 4.06
CA ILE A 328 27.87 -30.58 3.46
C ILE A 328 27.16 -29.23 3.50
N SER A 329 27.21 -28.53 4.64
CA SER A 329 26.80 -27.14 4.74
C SER A 329 27.87 -26.22 4.15
N ASN A 330 27.48 -25.28 3.27
CA ASN A 330 28.37 -24.23 2.75
C ASN A 330 28.74 -23.17 3.81
N GLY A 331 28.14 -23.26 4.99
CA GLY A 331 28.29 -22.35 6.12
C GLY A 331 26.96 -22.10 6.85
N LYS A 332 27.05 -21.53 8.04
CA LYS A 332 25.93 -21.28 8.91
C LYS A 332 25.60 -19.79 8.99
N LEU A 333 24.38 -19.42 8.66
CA LEU A 333 23.90 -18.03 8.72
C LEU A 333 22.83 -17.86 9.80
N LEU A 334 23.02 -16.85 10.66
CA LEU A 334 22.00 -16.40 11.58
C LEU A 334 21.27 -15.20 10.98
N ILE A 335 19.94 -15.26 10.82
CA ILE A 335 19.16 -14.17 10.25
C ILE A 335 18.02 -13.73 11.17
N ALA A 336 17.85 -12.41 11.34
CA ALA A 336 16.82 -11.82 12.20
C ALA A 336 16.29 -10.50 11.63
N THR A 337 14.99 -10.21 11.85
CA THR A 337 14.48 -8.85 11.73
C THR A 337 14.64 -8.15 13.08
N VAL A 338 15.28 -6.98 13.06
CA VAL A 338 15.67 -6.24 14.26
C VAL A 338 14.49 -5.76 15.09
N LYS A 339 14.76 -5.33 16.33
CA LYS A 339 13.78 -4.84 17.31
C LYS A 339 12.81 -3.83 16.71
N GLY A 340 11.51 -4.05 16.99
CA GLY A 340 10.43 -3.14 16.60
C GLY A 340 10.05 -3.19 15.12
N ASP A 341 10.73 -4.03 14.31
CA ASP A 341 10.40 -4.22 12.90
C ASP A 341 9.68 -5.56 12.67
N VAL A 342 8.64 -5.56 11.84
CA VAL A 342 7.78 -6.72 11.53
C VAL A 342 7.92 -7.20 10.09
N HIS A 343 8.73 -6.52 9.28
CA HIS A 343 8.85 -6.81 7.86
C HIS A 343 9.78 -8.02 7.66
N ASP A 344 9.18 -9.13 7.28
CA ASP A 344 9.88 -10.42 7.17
C ASP A 344 9.94 -11.01 5.76
N ILE A 345 9.21 -10.45 4.80
CA ILE A 345 9.13 -11.01 3.42
C ILE A 345 10.53 -11.14 2.81
N GLY A 346 11.31 -10.06 2.81
CA GLY A 346 12.67 -10.06 2.25
C GLY A 346 13.61 -11.00 3.01
N LYS A 347 13.51 -11.03 4.35
CA LYS A 347 14.28 -11.92 5.22
C LYS A 347 13.97 -13.39 4.94
N ASN A 348 12.69 -13.75 4.86
CA ASN A 348 12.26 -15.12 4.61
C ASN A 348 12.64 -15.59 3.19
N LEU A 349 12.65 -14.66 2.22
CA LEU A 349 13.13 -14.97 0.88
C LEU A 349 14.64 -15.29 0.89
N VAL A 350 15.45 -14.50 1.61
CA VAL A 350 16.89 -14.76 1.78
C VAL A 350 17.12 -16.10 2.48
N ASP A 351 16.36 -16.43 3.52
CA ASP A 351 16.39 -17.71 4.21
C ASP A 351 16.17 -18.86 3.23
N ILE A 352 15.05 -18.85 2.49
CA ILE A 352 14.72 -19.89 1.50
C ILE A 352 15.83 -20.03 0.45
N ILE A 353 16.31 -18.92 -0.11
CA ILE A 353 17.38 -18.96 -1.14
C ILE A 353 18.65 -19.59 -0.58
N LEU A 354 19.09 -19.15 0.59
CA LEU A 354 20.36 -19.66 1.16
C LEU A 354 20.24 -21.10 1.63
N THR A 355 19.15 -21.49 2.26
CA THR A 355 18.87 -22.89 2.65
C THR A 355 18.94 -23.80 1.42
N ASN A 356 18.32 -23.39 0.31
CA ASN A 356 18.33 -24.18 -0.92
C ASN A 356 19.68 -24.14 -1.67
N ASN A 357 20.56 -23.21 -1.32
CA ASN A 357 21.96 -23.18 -1.80
C ASN A 357 22.92 -23.90 -0.84
N GLY A 358 22.42 -24.68 0.11
CA GLY A 358 23.23 -25.52 1.00
C GLY A 358 23.83 -24.80 2.22
N TYR A 359 23.26 -23.66 2.62
CA TYR A 359 23.60 -23.00 3.88
C TYR A 359 22.66 -23.48 5.01
N ASP A 360 23.19 -23.60 6.21
CA ASP A 360 22.39 -23.84 7.42
C ASP A 360 21.89 -22.48 7.95
N VAL A 361 20.60 -22.16 7.71
CA VAL A 361 20.02 -20.85 8.08
C VAL A 361 19.23 -20.94 9.37
N ILE A 362 19.67 -20.18 10.38
CA ILE A 362 19.02 -20.05 11.67
C ILE A 362 18.19 -18.75 11.65
N ASN A 363 16.91 -18.88 11.39
CA ASN A 363 15.97 -17.76 11.31
C ASN A 363 15.31 -17.48 12.67
N LEU A 364 15.64 -16.36 13.31
CA LEU A 364 15.11 -15.96 14.61
C LEU A 364 13.73 -15.30 14.51
N GLY A 365 13.24 -15.00 13.30
CA GLY A 365 11.96 -14.32 13.11
C GLY A 365 12.05 -12.80 13.19
N ILE A 366 10.94 -12.17 13.61
CA ILE A 366 10.77 -10.70 13.65
C ILE A 366 10.99 -10.14 15.06
N LYS A 367 11.18 -8.80 15.15
CA LYS A 367 11.28 -8.05 16.43
C LYS A 367 12.35 -8.55 17.39
N GLN A 368 13.47 -9.04 16.88
CA GLN A 368 14.49 -9.62 17.71
C GLN A 368 15.33 -8.56 18.43
N ASP A 369 15.41 -8.66 19.75
CA ASP A 369 16.32 -7.88 20.57
C ASP A 369 17.77 -8.33 20.33
N VAL A 370 18.71 -7.41 20.52
CA VAL A 370 20.14 -7.71 20.35
C VAL A 370 20.62 -8.87 21.21
N SER A 371 20.11 -9.01 22.43
CA SER A 371 20.42 -10.13 23.33
C SER A 371 20.04 -11.48 22.71
N ALA A 372 18.85 -11.59 22.09
CA ALA A 372 18.42 -12.83 21.44
C ALA A 372 19.35 -13.20 20.25
N ILE A 373 19.82 -12.21 19.48
CA ILE A 373 20.76 -12.42 18.38
C ILE A 373 22.14 -12.88 18.92
N ILE A 374 22.62 -12.26 20.00
CA ILE A 374 23.88 -12.62 20.66
C ILE A 374 23.81 -14.04 21.24
N ASP A 375 22.74 -14.37 21.96
CA ASP A 375 22.53 -15.70 22.55
C ASP A 375 22.46 -16.78 21.48
N ALA A 376 21.74 -16.50 20.39
CA ALA A 376 21.68 -17.41 19.24
C ALA A 376 23.05 -17.58 18.58
N GLN A 377 23.83 -16.51 18.42
CA GLN A 377 25.19 -16.58 17.88
C GLN A 377 26.09 -17.42 18.76
N LYS A 378 26.06 -17.23 20.08
CA LYS A 378 26.83 -18.06 21.05
C LYS A 378 26.41 -19.53 21.02
N LYS A 379 25.11 -19.79 20.88
CA LYS A 379 24.55 -21.14 20.85
C LYS A 379 24.90 -21.90 19.58
N HIS A 380 24.78 -21.26 18.44
CA HIS A 380 24.85 -21.90 17.13
C HIS A 380 26.20 -21.73 16.43
N ASN A 381 27.03 -20.78 16.88
CA ASN A 381 28.30 -20.43 16.32
C ASN A 381 28.25 -20.23 14.81
N ALA A 382 27.34 -19.32 14.37
CA ALA A 382 27.12 -19.05 12.96
C ALA A 382 28.34 -18.35 12.33
N ASP A 383 28.61 -18.63 11.08
CA ASP A 383 29.72 -18.03 10.31
C ASP A 383 29.42 -16.59 9.88
N CYS A 384 28.13 -16.21 9.85
CA CYS A 384 27.67 -14.88 9.46
C CYS A 384 26.36 -14.54 10.18
N ILE A 385 26.16 -13.24 10.49
CA ILE A 385 24.90 -12.71 11.01
C ILE A 385 24.29 -11.79 9.96
N ALA A 386 22.99 -11.95 9.68
CA ALA A 386 22.22 -11.08 8.81
C ALA A 386 21.12 -10.37 9.59
N MET A 387 21.08 -9.03 9.52
CA MET A 387 20.03 -8.20 10.12
C MET A 387 19.16 -7.58 9.05
N SER A 388 17.83 -7.73 9.19
CA SER A 388 16.83 -7.17 8.28
C SER A 388 15.99 -6.10 8.98
N GLY A 389 15.62 -5.05 8.23
CA GLY A 389 14.71 -4.01 8.70
C GLY A 389 14.31 -3.07 7.57
N LEU A 390 13.02 -2.74 7.49
CA LEU A 390 12.48 -1.87 6.45
C LEU A 390 12.41 -0.40 6.87
N LEU A 391 12.22 -0.13 8.16
CA LEU A 391 11.97 1.21 8.69
C LEU A 391 13.28 1.98 8.90
N VAL A 392 13.25 3.32 8.75
CA VAL A 392 14.40 4.18 9.12
C VAL A 392 14.81 3.95 10.58
N LYS A 393 13.86 3.75 11.48
CA LYS A 393 14.14 3.41 12.88
C LYS A 393 14.94 2.12 13.04
N SER A 394 14.75 1.15 12.15
CA SER A 394 15.46 -0.12 12.18
C SER A 394 16.96 0.03 11.92
N THR A 395 17.37 1.04 11.13
CA THR A 395 18.80 1.32 10.90
C THR A 395 19.53 1.76 12.16
N ALA A 396 18.87 2.51 13.05
CA ALA A 396 19.42 2.86 14.35
C ALA A 396 19.65 1.63 15.24
N PHE A 397 18.66 0.72 15.30
CA PHE A 397 18.84 -0.54 16.03
C PHE A 397 19.93 -1.43 15.43
N MET A 398 20.11 -1.45 14.10
CA MET A 398 21.22 -2.17 13.48
C MET A 398 22.56 -1.61 13.94
N LYS A 399 22.70 -0.30 14.03
CA LYS A 399 23.90 0.38 14.52
C LYS A 399 24.20 0.03 15.98
N ASP A 400 23.20 0.12 16.86
CA ASP A 400 23.30 -0.22 18.28
C ASP A 400 23.69 -1.70 18.45
N ASN A 401 23.15 -2.58 17.62
CA ASN A 401 23.47 -4.01 17.62
C ASN A 401 24.93 -4.27 17.25
N LEU A 402 25.50 -3.53 16.29
CA LEU A 402 26.91 -3.65 15.93
C LEU A 402 27.84 -3.25 17.08
N GLU A 403 27.49 -2.21 17.85
CA GLU A 403 28.23 -1.83 19.07
C GLU A 403 28.12 -2.93 20.14
N ALA A 404 26.94 -3.52 20.33
CA ALA A 404 26.75 -4.62 21.26
C ALA A 404 27.53 -5.87 20.86
N PHE A 405 27.62 -6.18 19.56
CA PHE A 405 28.43 -7.31 19.05
C PHE A 405 29.91 -7.11 19.36
N ASN A 406 30.45 -5.89 19.22
CA ASN A 406 31.82 -5.59 19.61
C ASN A 406 32.09 -5.83 21.11
N ASN A 407 31.12 -5.44 21.99
CA ASN A 407 31.25 -5.62 23.43
C ASN A 407 31.24 -7.09 23.84
N GLU A 408 30.60 -7.94 23.04
CA GLU A 408 30.52 -9.39 23.23
C GLU A 408 31.60 -10.17 22.46
N ASN A 409 32.56 -9.45 21.84
CA ASN A 409 33.65 -10.01 21.02
C ASN A 409 33.16 -10.86 19.84
N ILE A 410 31.99 -10.54 19.27
CA ILE A 410 31.49 -11.14 18.06
C ILE A 410 32.18 -10.44 16.88
N SER A 411 32.89 -11.21 16.04
CA SER A 411 33.69 -10.68 14.91
C SER A 411 33.35 -11.32 13.57
N VAL A 412 32.30 -12.15 13.50
CA VAL A 412 31.83 -12.77 12.26
C VAL A 412 31.31 -11.72 11.28
N PRO A 413 31.34 -11.95 9.96
CA PRO A 413 30.74 -11.05 9.00
C PRO A 413 29.29 -10.71 9.34
N VAL A 414 28.93 -9.42 9.16
CA VAL A 414 27.56 -8.95 9.39
C VAL A 414 26.98 -8.36 8.10
N ILE A 415 25.87 -8.89 7.66
CA ILE A 415 25.11 -8.40 6.49
C ILE A 415 23.93 -7.56 6.97
N LEU A 416 23.78 -6.35 6.43
CA LEU A 416 22.64 -5.48 6.69
C LEU A 416 21.75 -5.42 5.47
N GLY A 417 20.45 -5.72 5.63
CA GLY A 417 19.46 -5.72 4.57
C GLY A 417 18.24 -4.87 4.94
N GLY A 418 17.72 -4.10 3.97
CA GLY A 418 16.50 -3.33 4.15
C GLY A 418 16.41 -2.09 3.27
N ALA A 419 15.18 -1.69 2.93
CA ALA A 419 14.93 -0.59 1.99
C ALA A 419 15.37 0.79 2.52
N ALA A 420 15.46 0.97 3.84
CA ALA A 420 15.91 2.24 4.45
C ALA A 420 17.45 2.36 4.51
N LEU A 421 18.19 1.29 4.19
CA LEU A 421 19.65 1.32 4.19
C LEU A 421 20.17 1.98 2.91
N THR A 422 21.14 2.89 3.08
CA THR A 422 21.87 3.47 1.97
C THR A 422 23.32 2.97 1.99
N PRO A 423 24.00 2.83 0.83
CA PRO A 423 25.42 2.49 0.79
C PRO A 423 26.29 3.43 1.63
N LYS A 424 25.91 4.71 1.69
CA LYS A 424 26.60 5.71 2.51
C LYS A 424 26.51 5.37 4.00
N PHE A 425 25.30 5.09 4.50
CA PHE A 425 25.09 4.73 5.92
C PHE A 425 25.85 3.46 6.30
N VAL A 426 25.82 2.43 5.44
CA VAL A 426 26.53 1.18 5.70
C VAL A 426 28.06 1.40 5.71
N ASN A 427 28.61 2.10 4.71
CA ASN A 427 30.05 2.26 4.54
C ASN A 427 30.66 3.34 5.45
N GLU A 428 29.93 4.41 5.78
CA GLU A 428 30.47 5.53 6.56
C GLU A 428 30.14 5.45 8.05
N ASP A 429 28.99 4.89 8.40
CA ASP A 429 28.54 4.79 9.79
C ASP A 429 28.73 3.39 10.37
N CYS A 430 28.12 2.34 9.74
CA CYS A 430 28.14 1.00 10.32
C CYS A 430 29.52 0.35 10.26
N SER A 431 30.23 0.44 9.14
CA SER A 431 31.57 -0.19 8.96
C SER A 431 32.65 0.41 9.85
N LYS A 432 32.49 1.67 10.29
CA LYS A 432 33.44 2.29 11.24
C LYS A 432 33.20 1.85 12.68
N ILE A 433 32.01 1.37 13.00
CA ILE A 433 31.64 0.93 14.33
C ILE A 433 31.98 -0.53 14.54
N TYR A 434 31.60 -1.38 13.58
CA TYR A 434 31.80 -2.82 13.71
C TYR A 434 33.27 -3.19 13.47
N LYS A 435 33.86 -3.94 14.43
CA LYS A 435 35.27 -4.38 14.39
C LYS A 435 35.47 -5.72 13.69
N GLY A 436 34.40 -6.44 13.34
CA GLY A 436 34.41 -7.65 12.55
C GLY A 436 34.50 -7.39 11.04
N LYS A 437 34.19 -8.42 10.23
CA LYS A 437 34.16 -8.34 8.78
C LYS A 437 32.80 -7.98 8.21
#